data_888f6f972a9acfc988e05d6c43c31f2b
#
_entry.id   888f6f972a9acfc988e05d6c43c31f2b
#
_cell.length_a   1.000
_cell.length_b   1.000
_cell.length_c   1.000
_cell.angle_alpha   90.00
_cell.angle_beta   90.00
_cell.angle_gamma   90.00
#
_symmetry.space_group_name_H-M   'P 1'
#
loop_
_entity.id
_entity.type
_entity.pdbx_description
1 polymer ?
#
loop_
_entity_poly.entity_id
_entity_poly.type
_entity_poly.pdbx_seq_one_letter_code
_entity_poly.pdbx_strand_id
1 'polypeptide(L)'
;MSHSPLSPPLAIKPVTDTACCKICQGRATLYGVTDFNTACYANNVNRYVYPLTGVAIYYHQCQQCGLIYTHALDDWRPADYQQHIYNEDYAQFDPNYEINRPLKNRDFILQLFKRYHGSKMLDYGGGSGTLAKLMREEGINMIAWDPFIAGDYPETAAYDFITCFEVLEHTPDPHQTVAEITRFLKKGGVFYFSTGTHDSVSHQGMNNWYIAPRNGHITLYSEDSLNTLFTAHGYQITHLNEWYHVAMKMRD
;
A
#
# COMPACT_ATOMS: atom_id res chain seq x y z
N MET A 1 31.26 -3.13 13.21
CA MET A 1 30.11 -2.43 12.61
C MET A 1 29.36 -1.74 13.75
N SER A 2 29.47 -0.43 13.87
CA SER A 2 28.80 0.36 14.92
C SER A 2 27.33 0.50 14.52
N HIS A 3 26.46 -0.22 15.19
CA HIS A 3 25.03 0.04 15.08
C HIS A 3 24.75 1.43 15.65
N SER A 4 24.40 2.40 14.80
CA SER A 4 23.83 3.64 15.29
C SER A 4 22.59 3.30 16.11
N PRO A 5 22.51 3.77 17.38
CA PRO A 5 21.26 3.62 18.12
C PRO A 5 20.15 4.32 17.36
N LEU A 6 18.98 3.68 17.25
CA LEU A 6 17.79 4.28 16.69
C LEU A 6 17.63 5.67 17.30
N SER A 7 17.80 6.71 16.49
CA SER A 7 17.61 8.11 16.91
C SER A 7 16.11 8.32 17.10
N PRO A 8 15.69 9.18 17.89
CA PRO A 8 14.97 9.21 19.12
C PRO A 8 13.85 8.14 19.24
N PRO A 9 13.29 7.88 20.41
CA PRO A 9 12.27 6.83 20.58
C PRO A 9 11.09 7.08 19.63
N LEU A 10 10.77 6.07 18.82
CA LEU A 10 9.59 6.08 17.95
C LEU A 10 8.35 6.44 18.79
N ALA A 11 7.66 7.53 18.43
CA ALA A 11 6.42 7.91 19.08
C ALA A 11 5.31 6.94 18.63
N ILE A 12 5.03 5.94 19.48
CA ILE A 12 3.99 4.92 19.21
C ILE A 12 2.83 5.18 20.14
N LYS A 13 1.61 5.17 19.57
CA LYS A 13 0.38 5.33 20.36
C LYS A 13 0.21 4.18 21.35
N PRO A 14 -0.33 4.45 22.57
CA PRO A 14 -0.65 3.42 23.51
C PRO A 14 -1.63 2.39 22.94
N VAL A 15 -1.45 1.15 23.36
CA VAL A 15 -2.34 0.05 22.95
C VAL A 15 -3.66 0.13 23.69
N THR A 16 -4.73 -0.13 22.95
CA THR A 16 -6.04 -0.44 23.51
C THR A 16 -6.47 -1.82 23.02
N ASP A 17 -7.18 -2.57 23.88
CA ASP A 17 -7.71 -3.89 23.50
C ASP A 17 -8.75 -3.80 22.37
N THR A 18 -9.32 -2.62 22.19
CA THR A 18 -10.31 -2.33 21.15
C THR A 18 -9.99 -1.02 20.44
N ALA A 19 -10.31 -0.97 19.16
CA ALA A 19 -10.12 0.21 18.31
C ALA A 19 -11.33 0.38 17.37
N CYS A 20 -11.44 1.58 16.76
CA CYS A 20 -12.33 1.84 15.64
C CYS A 20 -11.65 1.49 14.32
N CYS A 21 -12.33 0.76 13.45
CA CYS A 21 -11.82 0.40 12.15
C CYS A 21 -11.59 1.64 11.27
N LYS A 22 -10.44 1.71 10.62
CA LYS A 22 -10.07 2.82 9.71
C LYS A 22 -10.99 2.93 8.49
N ILE A 23 -11.71 1.87 8.12
CA ILE A 23 -12.56 1.84 6.93
C ILE A 23 -14.04 1.93 7.29
N CYS A 24 -14.58 0.95 8.02
CA CYS A 24 -16.03 0.87 8.28
C CYS A 24 -16.47 1.46 9.62
N GLN A 25 -15.56 2.00 10.42
CA GLN A 25 -15.78 2.49 11.79
C GLN A 25 -16.33 1.42 12.76
N GLY A 26 -16.39 0.16 12.35
CA GLY A 26 -16.79 -0.95 13.18
C GLY A 26 -15.79 -1.24 14.30
N ARG A 27 -16.21 -2.03 15.28
CA ARG A 27 -15.35 -2.46 16.39
C ARG A 27 -14.24 -3.38 15.87
N ALA A 28 -13.02 -3.09 16.24
CA ALA A 28 -11.86 -3.95 16.06
C ALA A 28 -11.31 -4.42 17.39
N THR A 29 -10.75 -5.62 17.43
CA THR A 29 -10.10 -6.20 18.60
C THR A 29 -8.64 -6.44 18.34
N LEU A 30 -7.83 -6.53 19.39
CA LEU A 30 -6.42 -6.88 19.26
C LEU A 30 -6.26 -8.19 18.49
N TYR A 31 -5.54 -8.14 17.38
CA TYR A 31 -5.21 -9.29 16.54
C TYR A 31 -3.90 -9.94 16.99
N GLY A 32 -2.89 -9.11 17.31
CA GLY A 32 -1.61 -9.57 17.82
C GLY A 32 -0.57 -8.47 17.86
N VAL A 33 0.64 -8.87 18.22
CA VAL A 33 1.78 -7.95 18.38
C VAL A 33 3.03 -8.52 17.70
N THR A 34 3.83 -7.62 17.12
CA THR A 34 5.14 -7.98 16.57
C THR A 34 6.16 -6.87 16.87
N ASP A 35 7.45 -7.12 16.63
CA ASP A 35 8.49 -6.09 16.73
C ASP A 35 8.48 -5.23 15.45
N PHE A 36 8.85 -3.95 15.58
CA PHE A 36 8.94 -3.04 14.45
C PHE A 36 9.86 -3.54 13.32
N ASN A 37 10.93 -4.27 13.63
CA ASN A 37 11.85 -4.84 12.63
C ASN A 37 11.34 -6.12 11.95
N THR A 38 10.08 -6.52 12.19
CA THR A 38 9.48 -7.61 11.41
C THR A 38 9.28 -7.17 9.96
N ALA A 39 9.82 -7.95 9.01
CA ALA A 39 9.87 -7.61 7.58
C ALA A 39 9.20 -8.67 6.70
N CYS A 40 8.79 -8.25 5.50
CA CYS A 40 8.37 -9.13 4.40
C CYS A 40 9.60 -9.85 3.83
N TYR A 41 9.76 -11.10 4.17
CA TYR A 41 10.82 -11.86 3.52
C TYR A 41 10.27 -13.22 3.12
N ALA A 42 9.99 -13.38 1.84
CA ALA A 42 9.22 -14.50 1.29
C ALA A 42 9.92 -15.87 1.40
N ASN A 43 11.25 -15.91 1.57
CA ASN A 43 12.02 -17.15 1.59
C ASN A 43 12.58 -17.48 2.97
N ASN A 44 11.98 -16.97 4.04
CA ASN A 44 12.66 -16.89 5.32
C ASN A 44 12.18 -17.77 6.41
N VAL A 45 13.17 -18.44 6.95
CA VAL A 45 13.18 -18.94 8.32
C VAL A 45 13.28 -17.78 9.35
N ASN A 46 13.77 -16.61 8.91
CA ASN A 46 14.00 -15.46 9.78
C ASN A 46 13.41 -14.18 9.17
N ARG A 47 12.36 -13.64 9.77
CA ARG A 47 11.67 -12.41 9.37
C ARG A 47 12.37 -11.12 9.82
N TYR A 48 13.57 -11.21 10.36
CA TYR A 48 14.32 -10.08 10.89
C TYR A 48 15.62 -9.91 10.11
N VAL A 49 15.69 -8.85 9.30
CA VAL A 49 16.95 -8.44 8.66
C VAL A 49 17.87 -7.78 9.70
N TYR A 50 17.28 -7.03 10.63
CA TYR A 50 17.94 -6.42 11.77
C TYR A 50 17.54 -7.09 13.09
N PRO A 51 18.34 -6.90 14.15
CA PRO A 51 17.94 -7.30 15.50
C PRO A 51 16.61 -6.67 15.90
N LEU A 52 15.91 -7.30 16.83
CA LEU A 52 14.67 -6.75 17.41
C LEU A 52 14.96 -5.37 18.00
N THR A 53 14.03 -4.45 17.74
CA THR A 53 14.08 -3.08 18.31
C THR A 53 13.59 -3.04 19.75
N GLY A 54 12.76 -4.01 20.16
CA GLY A 54 11.98 -3.94 21.39
C GLY A 54 10.78 -3.00 21.30
N VAL A 55 10.50 -2.44 20.10
CA VAL A 55 9.33 -1.59 19.85
C VAL A 55 8.17 -2.46 19.38
N ALA A 56 7.16 -2.60 20.25
CA ALA A 56 5.98 -3.43 19.99
C ALA A 56 5.00 -2.70 19.05
N ILE A 57 4.65 -3.34 17.95
CA ILE A 57 3.61 -2.90 17.01
C ILE A 57 2.39 -3.80 17.19
N TYR A 58 1.26 -3.20 17.55
CA TYR A 58 0.01 -3.86 17.83
C TYR A 58 -0.92 -3.75 16.64
N TYR A 59 -1.39 -4.89 16.14
CA TYR A 59 -2.37 -4.96 15.07
C TYR A 59 -3.75 -5.28 15.63
N HIS A 60 -4.76 -4.63 15.09
CA HIS A 60 -6.17 -4.87 15.38
C HIS A 60 -6.86 -5.46 14.17
N GLN A 61 -7.86 -6.31 14.38
CA GLN A 61 -8.70 -6.83 13.30
C GLN A 61 -10.14 -6.34 13.48
N CYS A 62 -10.69 -5.76 12.42
CA CYS A 62 -12.08 -5.36 12.38
C CYS A 62 -13.00 -6.58 12.36
N GLN A 63 -13.98 -6.60 13.26
CA GLN A 63 -14.96 -7.69 13.35
C GLN A 63 -16.03 -7.64 12.25
N GLN A 64 -16.10 -6.54 11.49
CA GLN A 64 -17.13 -6.26 10.50
C GLN A 64 -16.62 -6.44 9.07
N CYS A 65 -15.51 -5.78 8.71
CA CYS A 65 -14.94 -5.84 7.36
C CYS A 65 -13.62 -6.61 7.27
N GLY A 66 -13.14 -7.19 8.35
CA GLY A 66 -11.94 -8.03 8.35
C GLY A 66 -10.60 -7.28 8.24
N LEU A 67 -10.58 -5.95 8.06
CA LEU A 67 -9.34 -5.19 7.98
C LEU A 67 -8.41 -5.49 9.16
N ILE A 68 -7.14 -5.80 8.89
CA ILE A 68 -6.09 -5.90 9.90
C ILE A 68 -5.20 -4.66 9.78
N TYR A 69 -5.00 -3.92 10.85
CA TYR A 69 -4.28 -2.65 10.79
C TYR A 69 -3.63 -2.29 12.13
N THR A 70 -2.69 -1.35 12.05
CA THR A 70 -2.10 -0.73 13.25
C THR A 70 -2.33 0.78 13.25
N HIS A 71 -2.45 1.35 14.45
CA HIS A 71 -2.43 2.81 14.66
C HIS A 71 -1.03 3.33 15.00
N ALA A 72 -0.02 2.46 15.07
CA ALA A 72 1.31 2.82 15.57
C ALA A 72 1.98 3.97 14.79
N LEU A 73 1.69 4.08 13.49
CA LEU A 73 2.32 5.02 12.58
C LEU A 73 1.36 6.14 12.09
N ASP A 74 0.16 6.25 12.65
CA ASP A 74 -0.85 7.21 12.17
C ASP A 74 -0.42 8.68 12.30
N ASP A 75 0.43 8.99 13.29
CA ASP A 75 0.93 10.34 13.51
C ASP A 75 2.29 10.62 12.82
N TRP A 76 2.77 9.66 12.02
CA TRP A 76 4.02 9.84 11.29
C TRP A 76 3.87 10.83 10.14
N ARG A 77 4.85 11.70 10.02
CA ARG A 77 4.99 12.60 8.87
C ARG A 77 5.78 11.91 7.76
N PRO A 78 5.73 12.39 6.52
CA PRO A 78 6.52 11.84 5.42
C PRO A 78 8.01 11.65 5.74
N ALA A 79 8.61 12.58 6.49
CA ALA A 79 10.01 12.49 6.91
C ALA A 79 10.29 11.30 7.84
N ASP A 80 9.32 10.92 8.67
CA ASP A 80 9.45 9.79 9.58
C ASP A 80 9.44 8.46 8.79
N TYR A 81 8.57 8.36 7.76
CA TYR A 81 8.56 7.24 6.82
C TYR A 81 9.87 7.13 6.03
N GLN A 82 10.39 8.25 5.51
CA GLN A 82 11.68 8.27 4.79
C GLN A 82 12.84 7.85 5.70
N GLN A 83 12.84 8.31 6.95
CA GLN A 83 13.91 7.99 7.89
C GLN A 83 13.91 6.53 8.33
N HIS A 84 12.74 5.94 8.59
CA HIS A 84 12.62 4.67 9.29
C HIS A 84 12.18 3.51 8.40
N ILE A 85 11.58 3.76 7.24
CA ILE A 85 11.12 2.73 6.29
C ILE A 85 11.83 2.90 4.96
N TYR A 86 11.58 4.00 4.21
CA TYR A 86 12.07 4.21 2.84
C TYR A 86 13.47 4.83 2.79
N ASN A 87 14.39 4.31 3.59
CA ASN A 87 15.78 4.74 3.66
C ASN A 87 16.69 3.90 2.74
N GLU A 88 18.01 4.15 2.79
CA GLU A 88 19.02 3.46 1.98
C GLU A 88 19.00 1.93 2.11
N ASP A 89 18.49 1.43 3.24
CA ASP A 89 18.41 0.00 3.51
C ASP A 89 17.15 -0.66 2.93
N TYR A 90 16.18 0.11 2.41
CA TYR A 90 14.87 -0.42 2.00
C TYR A 90 14.98 -1.57 0.98
N ALA A 91 15.93 -1.50 0.06
CA ALA A 91 16.20 -2.55 -0.92
C ALA A 91 16.50 -3.92 -0.29
N GLN A 92 16.95 -3.98 0.97
CA GLN A 92 17.18 -5.24 1.68
C GLN A 92 15.86 -5.91 2.12
N PHE A 93 14.80 -5.11 2.29
CA PHE A 93 13.49 -5.57 2.74
C PHE A 93 12.56 -5.85 1.56
N ASP A 94 12.78 -5.20 0.40
CA ASP A 94 12.02 -5.40 -0.83
C ASP A 94 12.92 -5.31 -2.08
N PRO A 95 13.69 -6.35 -2.39
CA PRO A 95 14.67 -6.31 -3.49
C PRO A 95 14.05 -6.25 -4.90
N ASN A 96 12.75 -6.48 -5.03
CA ASN A 96 12.06 -6.51 -6.33
C ASN A 96 11.37 -5.18 -6.70
N TYR A 97 11.32 -4.21 -5.79
CA TYR A 97 10.48 -3.03 -5.95
C TYR A 97 10.92 -2.13 -7.13
N GLU A 98 12.21 -2.05 -7.37
CA GLU A 98 12.79 -1.03 -8.26
C GLU A 98 12.77 -1.42 -9.75
N ILE A 99 12.95 -2.70 -10.07
CA ILE A 99 13.09 -3.18 -11.45
C ILE A 99 12.11 -4.31 -11.78
N ASN A 100 12.12 -5.40 -11.02
CA ASN A 100 11.39 -6.61 -11.39
C ASN A 100 9.87 -6.42 -11.34
N ARG A 101 9.36 -5.71 -10.32
CA ARG A 101 7.93 -5.44 -10.18
C ARG A 101 7.42 -4.47 -11.25
N PRO A 102 8.09 -3.34 -11.56
CA PRO A 102 7.71 -2.48 -12.68
C PRO A 102 7.68 -3.17 -14.06
N LEU A 103 8.65 -4.03 -14.36
CA LEU A 103 8.66 -4.82 -15.60
C LEU A 103 7.42 -5.73 -15.70
N LYS A 104 7.11 -6.44 -14.64
CA LYS A 104 5.94 -7.33 -14.55
C LYS A 104 4.63 -6.55 -14.69
N ASN A 105 4.52 -5.42 -14.02
CA ASN A 105 3.34 -4.56 -14.08
C ASN A 105 3.14 -3.97 -15.48
N ARG A 106 4.22 -3.53 -16.15
CA ARG A 106 4.18 -3.11 -17.56
C ARG A 106 3.56 -4.20 -18.44
N ASP A 107 4.07 -5.42 -18.35
CA ASP A 107 3.61 -6.53 -19.18
C ASP A 107 2.11 -6.83 -18.95
N PHE A 108 1.65 -6.80 -17.71
CA PHE A 108 0.23 -6.93 -17.37
C PHE A 108 -0.62 -5.81 -17.97
N ILE A 109 -0.19 -4.55 -17.86
CA ILE A 109 -0.94 -3.42 -18.40
C ILE A 109 -1.03 -3.52 -19.92
N LEU A 110 0.08 -3.82 -20.61
CA LEU A 110 0.12 -3.98 -22.05
C LEU A 110 -0.79 -5.10 -22.54
N GLN A 111 -0.91 -6.18 -21.79
CA GLN A 111 -1.73 -7.34 -22.16
C GLN A 111 -3.21 -7.14 -21.87
N LEU A 112 -3.56 -6.68 -20.66
CA LEU A 112 -4.93 -6.67 -20.15
C LEU A 112 -5.68 -5.39 -20.49
N PHE A 113 -4.98 -4.26 -20.63
CA PHE A 113 -5.61 -2.92 -20.73
C PHE A 113 -5.36 -2.22 -22.06
N LYS A 114 -5.28 -2.98 -23.17
CA LYS A 114 -5.01 -2.46 -24.54
C LYS A 114 -5.91 -1.29 -24.93
N ARG A 115 -7.16 -1.28 -24.51
CA ARG A 115 -8.13 -0.20 -24.83
C ARG A 115 -7.74 1.16 -24.24
N TYR A 116 -6.83 1.19 -23.25
CA TYR A 116 -6.36 2.41 -22.61
C TYR A 116 -5.01 2.91 -23.12
N HIS A 117 -4.38 2.25 -24.11
CA HIS A 117 -3.05 2.63 -24.58
C HIS A 117 -2.98 4.04 -25.14
N GLY A 118 -4.08 4.60 -25.67
CA GLY A 118 -4.17 5.99 -26.13
C GLY A 118 -4.55 7.00 -25.04
N SER A 119 -4.71 6.57 -23.79
CA SER A 119 -5.20 7.37 -22.68
C SER A 119 -4.07 8.05 -21.92
N LYS A 120 -4.38 9.12 -21.18
CA LYS A 120 -3.47 9.72 -20.20
C LYS A 120 -3.48 8.90 -18.93
N MET A 121 -2.33 8.39 -18.52
CA MET A 121 -2.18 7.51 -17.36
C MET A 121 -1.35 8.15 -16.25
N LEU A 122 -1.63 7.77 -15.00
CA LEU A 122 -0.86 8.14 -13.82
C LEU A 122 -0.46 6.88 -13.05
N ASP A 123 0.81 6.78 -12.66
CA ASP A 123 1.29 5.83 -11.67
C ASP A 123 1.38 6.53 -10.30
N TYR A 124 0.38 6.29 -9.45
CA TYR A 124 0.28 6.89 -8.12
C TYR A 124 1.09 6.04 -7.11
N GLY A 125 1.99 6.70 -6.40
CA GLY A 125 2.97 6.01 -5.56
C GLY A 125 4.05 5.30 -6.39
N GLY A 126 4.35 5.84 -7.59
CA GLY A 126 5.23 5.22 -8.58
C GLY A 126 6.73 5.25 -8.25
N GLY A 127 7.11 5.69 -7.05
CA GLY A 127 8.51 5.72 -6.61
C GLY A 127 9.41 6.47 -7.58
N SER A 128 10.50 5.85 -8.02
CA SER A 128 11.45 6.42 -8.99
C SER A 128 10.87 6.66 -10.39
N GLY A 129 9.62 6.25 -10.66
CA GLY A 129 8.96 6.38 -11.96
C GLY A 129 9.38 5.34 -13.00
N THR A 130 9.99 4.24 -12.59
CA THR A 130 10.44 3.17 -13.48
C THR A 130 9.31 2.61 -14.34
N LEU A 131 8.13 2.32 -13.78
CA LEU A 131 6.98 1.84 -14.54
C LEU A 131 6.55 2.88 -15.60
N ALA A 132 6.39 4.14 -15.21
CA ALA A 132 6.00 5.20 -16.15
C ALA A 132 7.02 5.39 -17.29
N LYS A 133 8.32 5.24 -17.00
CA LYS A 133 9.36 5.25 -18.01
C LYS A 133 9.19 4.10 -19.01
N LEU A 134 9.05 2.87 -18.51
CA LEU A 134 8.85 1.67 -19.33
C LEU A 134 7.59 1.80 -20.22
N MET A 135 6.49 2.34 -19.69
CA MET A 135 5.27 2.55 -20.45
C MET A 135 5.43 3.60 -21.54
N ARG A 136 6.20 4.67 -21.30
CA ARG A 136 6.52 5.66 -22.34
C ARG A 136 7.40 5.10 -23.47
N GLU A 137 8.30 4.18 -23.16
CA GLU A 137 9.09 3.44 -24.16
C GLU A 137 8.19 2.60 -25.09
N GLU A 138 7.04 2.15 -24.60
CA GLU A 138 5.99 1.48 -25.39
C GLU A 138 4.99 2.45 -26.06
N GLY A 139 5.27 3.75 -26.02
CA GLY A 139 4.43 4.78 -26.66
C GLY A 139 3.19 5.19 -25.85
N ILE A 140 3.10 4.82 -24.57
CA ILE A 140 1.96 5.11 -23.70
C ILE A 140 2.23 6.38 -22.89
N ASN A 141 1.27 7.31 -22.89
CA ASN A 141 1.35 8.57 -22.13
C ASN A 141 1.13 8.33 -20.64
N MET A 142 2.19 8.00 -19.91
CA MET A 142 2.14 7.74 -18.48
C MET A 142 3.14 8.62 -17.73
N ILE A 143 2.68 9.25 -16.64
CA ILE A 143 3.53 9.92 -15.66
C ILE A 143 3.50 9.16 -14.33
N ALA A 144 4.52 9.37 -13.49
CA ALA A 144 4.54 8.90 -12.12
C ALA A 144 4.45 10.08 -11.16
N TRP A 145 3.81 9.83 -10.02
CA TRP A 145 3.84 10.72 -8.87
C TRP A 145 4.00 9.90 -7.59
N ASP A 146 4.79 10.44 -6.65
CA ASP A 146 5.05 9.79 -5.37
C ASP A 146 5.18 10.86 -4.27
N PRO A 147 4.54 10.70 -3.09
CA PRO A 147 4.58 11.70 -2.02
C PRO A 147 5.96 11.89 -1.40
N PHE A 148 6.88 10.95 -1.62
CA PHE A 148 8.25 10.99 -1.07
C PHE A 148 9.28 11.46 -2.10
N ILE A 149 8.89 11.69 -3.34
CA ILE A 149 9.78 12.10 -4.43
C ILE A 149 9.37 13.48 -4.95
N ALA A 150 10.34 14.37 -5.12
CA ALA A 150 10.09 15.70 -5.64
C ALA A 150 9.52 15.63 -7.07
N GLY A 151 8.44 16.35 -7.32
CA GLY A 151 7.77 16.41 -8.62
C GLY A 151 6.51 17.25 -8.56
N ASP A 152 5.92 17.51 -9.72
CA ASP A 152 4.66 18.25 -9.81
C ASP A 152 3.48 17.41 -9.34
N TYR A 153 2.61 18.04 -8.57
CA TYR A 153 1.37 17.41 -8.12
C TYR A 153 0.44 17.13 -9.32
N PRO A 154 -0.19 15.94 -9.41
CA PRO A 154 -1.00 15.57 -10.57
C PRO A 154 -2.21 16.49 -10.78
N GLU A 155 -2.58 16.69 -12.05
CA GLU A 155 -3.76 17.46 -12.44
C GLU A 155 -5.06 16.75 -12.03
N THR A 156 -5.99 17.50 -11.49
CA THR A 156 -7.33 16.99 -11.11
C THR A 156 -8.15 16.59 -12.34
N ALA A 157 -8.85 15.45 -12.25
CA ALA A 157 -9.73 14.89 -13.29
C ALA A 157 -9.08 14.80 -14.68
N ALA A 158 -7.77 14.47 -14.71
CA ALA A 158 -6.97 14.47 -15.94
C ALA A 158 -6.67 13.09 -16.51
N TYR A 159 -6.82 12.03 -15.70
CA TYR A 159 -6.34 10.68 -16.06
C TYR A 159 -7.51 9.74 -16.32
N ASP A 160 -7.39 8.98 -17.41
CA ASP A 160 -8.36 7.94 -17.77
C ASP A 160 -8.08 6.62 -17.05
N PHE A 161 -6.80 6.41 -16.69
CA PHE A 161 -6.30 5.20 -16.07
C PHE A 161 -5.26 5.56 -15.01
N ILE A 162 -5.44 5.07 -13.80
CA ILE A 162 -4.46 5.23 -12.70
C ILE A 162 -4.00 3.85 -12.26
N THR A 163 -2.70 3.68 -12.12
CA THR A 163 -2.09 2.54 -11.44
C THR A 163 -1.66 2.93 -10.02
N CYS A 164 -1.64 1.95 -9.10
CA CYS A 164 -1.18 2.13 -7.73
C CYS A 164 -0.75 0.75 -7.19
N PHE A 165 0.54 0.47 -7.25
CA PHE A 165 1.04 -0.85 -6.92
C PHE A 165 1.82 -0.85 -5.61
N GLU A 166 1.41 -1.70 -4.66
CA GLU A 166 2.04 -1.83 -3.35
C GLU A 166 2.11 -0.47 -2.62
N VAL A 167 0.97 0.20 -2.50
CA VAL A 167 0.85 1.51 -1.85
C VAL A 167 -0.21 1.51 -0.75
N LEU A 168 -1.38 0.89 -1.01
CA LEU A 168 -2.52 1.00 -0.10
C LEU A 168 -2.23 0.40 1.28
N GLU A 169 -1.45 -0.67 1.36
CA GLU A 169 -1.01 -1.29 2.62
C GLU A 169 -0.10 -0.41 3.46
N HIS A 170 0.50 0.61 2.85
CA HIS A 170 1.40 1.56 3.51
C HIS A 170 0.69 2.83 4.00
N THR A 171 -0.60 2.97 3.73
CA THR A 171 -1.31 4.22 4.03
C THR A 171 -1.95 4.21 5.42
N PRO A 172 -1.71 5.24 6.25
CA PRO A 172 -2.33 5.35 7.57
C PRO A 172 -3.82 5.67 7.49
N ASP A 173 -4.26 6.39 6.45
CA ASP A 173 -5.66 6.72 6.17
C ASP A 173 -6.08 6.27 4.77
N PRO A 174 -6.68 5.06 4.66
CA PRO A 174 -7.15 4.53 3.37
C PRO A 174 -8.20 5.42 2.68
N HIS A 175 -9.10 6.05 3.44
CA HIS A 175 -10.12 6.91 2.88
C HIS A 175 -9.52 8.16 2.24
N GLN A 176 -8.56 8.80 2.91
CA GLN A 176 -7.86 9.97 2.38
C GLN A 176 -7.11 9.61 1.10
N THR A 177 -6.42 8.48 1.07
CA THR A 177 -5.66 8.03 -0.10
C THR A 177 -6.58 7.75 -1.30
N VAL A 178 -7.67 7.01 -1.11
CA VAL A 178 -8.63 6.74 -2.19
C VAL A 178 -9.34 8.02 -2.65
N ALA A 179 -9.66 8.93 -1.73
CA ALA A 179 -10.23 10.24 -2.07
C ALA A 179 -9.27 11.07 -2.94
N GLU A 180 -7.98 11.07 -2.61
CA GLU A 180 -6.96 11.76 -3.39
C GLU A 180 -6.84 11.18 -4.81
N ILE A 181 -6.71 9.86 -4.95
CA ILE A 181 -6.68 9.18 -6.25
C ILE A 181 -7.95 9.50 -7.06
N THR A 182 -9.11 9.51 -6.39
CA THR A 182 -10.40 9.84 -7.01
C THR A 182 -10.42 11.25 -7.63
N ARG A 183 -9.72 12.21 -7.03
CA ARG A 183 -9.60 13.57 -7.58
C ARG A 183 -8.86 13.64 -8.90
N PHE A 184 -7.88 12.76 -9.12
CA PHE A 184 -7.10 12.71 -10.35
C PHE A 184 -7.81 11.97 -11.47
N LEU A 185 -8.66 11.00 -11.13
CA LEU A 185 -9.32 10.12 -12.09
C LEU A 185 -10.55 10.80 -12.70
N LYS A 186 -10.68 10.72 -14.03
CA LYS A 186 -11.89 11.15 -14.76
C LYS A 186 -13.09 10.30 -14.39
N LYS A 187 -14.30 10.83 -14.63
CA LYS A 187 -15.54 10.04 -14.57
C LYS A 187 -15.49 8.87 -15.54
N GLY A 188 -15.82 7.67 -15.06
CA GLY A 188 -15.70 6.43 -15.83
C GLY A 188 -14.28 5.97 -16.06
N GLY A 189 -13.30 6.61 -15.42
CA GLY A 189 -11.91 6.15 -15.42
C GLY A 189 -11.69 4.90 -14.59
N VAL A 190 -10.55 4.27 -14.77
CA VAL A 190 -10.17 3.01 -14.15
C VAL A 190 -9.01 3.20 -13.22
N PHE A 191 -9.12 2.61 -12.04
CA PHE A 191 -8.07 2.48 -11.06
C PHE A 191 -7.65 1.01 -10.97
N TYR A 192 -6.43 0.70 -11.40
CA TYR A 192 -5.83 -0.63 -11.35
C TYR A 192 -4.72 -0.65 -10.30
N PHE A 193 -4.82 -1.54 -9.31
CA PHE A 193 -3.90 -1.52 -8.19
C PHE A 193 -3.55 -2.92 -7.70
N SER A 194 -2.43 -3.01 -6.97
CA SER A 194 -2.09 -4.18 -6.18
C SER A 194 -2.03 -3.85 -4.69
N THR A 195 -2.54 -4.76 -3.91
CA THR A 195 -2.31 -4.92 -2.48
C THR A 195 -2.74 -6.34 -2.10
N GLY A 196 -1.98 -7.02 -1.24
CA GLY A 196 -2.34 -8.39 -0.85
C GLY A 196 -3.60 -8.43 0.03
N THR A 197 -4.55 -9.32 -0.30
CA THR A 197 -5.63 -9.64 0.63
C THR A 197 -5.21 -10.78 1.55
N HIS A 198 -5.55 -10.66 2.83
CA HIS A 198 -5.16 -11.65 3.83
C HIS A 198 -6.12 -12.85 3.94
N ASP A 199 -7.20 -12.88 3.16
CA ASP A 199 -8.24 -13.92 3.24
C ASP A 199 -7.67 -15.32 2.99
N SER A 200 -6.76 -15.44 2.03
CA SER A 200 -6.08 -16.72 1.67
C SER A 200 -5.07 -17.20 2.72
N VAL A 201 -4.59 -16.31 3.60
CA VAL A 201 -3.53 -16.59 4.58
C VAL A 201 -3.92 -16.25 6.02
N SER A 202 -5.18 -15.96 6.27
CA SER A 202 -5.70 -15.58 7.59
C SER A 202 -5.42 -16.62 8.69
N HIS A 203 -5.33 -17.90 8.34
CA HIS A 203 -4.99 -19.00 9.26
C HIS A 203 -3.57 -18.93 9.82
N GLN A 204 -2.68 -18.12 9.25
CA GLN A 204 -1.29 -17.96 9.71
C GLN A 204 -1.18 -16.99 10.90
N GLY A 205 -2.22 -16.21 11.19
CA GLY A 205 -2.21 -15.21 12.26
C GLY A 205 -1.04 -14.25 12.12
N MET A 206 -0.35 -13.93 13.21
CA MET A 206 0.82 -13.05 13.22
C MET A 206 2.04 -13.61 12.48
N ASN A 207 2.02 -14.88 12.06
CA ASN A 207 3.06 -15.47 11.21
C ASN A 207 2.86 -15.16 9.72
N ASN A 208 1.75 -14.54 9.34
CA ASN A 208 1.55 -14.07 7.98
C ASN A 208 2.70 -13.11 7.60
N TRP A 209 3.39 -13.46 6.52
CA TRP A 209 4.59 -12.74 6.05
C TRP A 209 4.29 -11.28 5.65
N TYR A 210 3.02 -10.98 5.29
CA TYR A 210 2.58 -9.64 4.90
C TYR A 210 2.41 -8.69 6.12
N ILE A 211 2.36 -9.23 7.35
CA ILE A 211 2.44 -8.42 8.58
C ILE A 211 3.90 -8.01 8.79
N ALA A 212 4.27 -6.87 8.26
CA ALA A 212 5.64 -6.42 8.14
C ALA A 212 5.78 -4.91 8.37
N PRO A 213 5.73 -4.45 9.62
CA PRO A 213 5.84 -3.03 9.92
C PRO A 213 7.15 -2.41 9.44
N ARG A 214 8.25 -3.16 9.35
CA ARG A 214 9.52 -2.66 8.81
C ARG A 214 9.45 -2.35 7.31
N ASN A 215 8.55 -2.99 6.57
CA ASN A 215 8.25 -2.62 5.19
C ASN A 215 7.22 -1.48 5.10
N GLY A 216 6.58 -1.10 6.20
CA GLY A 216 5.50 -0.11 6.21
C GLY A 216 4.11 -0.72 6.02
N HIS A 217 3.94 -2.04 6.15
CA HIS A 217 2.64 -2.69 6.04
C HIS A 217 1.83 -2.46 7.31
N ILE A 218 1.04 -1.40 7.31
CA ILE A 218 0.24 -0.93 8.45
C ILE A 218 -1.26 -1.12 8.26
N THR A 219 -1.69 -1.44 7.04
CA THR A 219 -3.10 -1.60 6.67
C THR A 219 -3.23 -2.81 5.74
N LEU A 220 -3.69 -3.94 6.25
CA LEU A 220 -3.80 -5.19 5.50
C LEU A 220 -5.26 -5.49 5.21
N TYR A 221 -5.58 -5.58 3.93
CA TYR A 221 -6.96 -5.67 3.46
C TYR A 221 -7.49 -7.11 3.44
N SER A 222 -8.79 -7.24 3.66
CA SER A 222 -9.63 -8.33 3.18
C SER A 222 -10.37 -7.86 1.91
N GLU A 223 -10.94 -8.77 1.14
CA GLU A 223 -11.81 -8.38 0.02
C GLU A 223 -13.00 -7.53 0.51
N ASP A 224 -13.61 -7.88 1.66
CA ASP A 224 -14.71 -7.12 2.25
C ASP A 224 -14.30 -5.70 2.65
N SER A 225 -13.11 -5.51 3.17
CA SER A 225 -12.62 -4.18 3.52
C SER A 225 -12.33 -3.32 2.28
N LEU A 226 -11.79 -3.91 1.21
CA LEU A 226 -11.62 -3.24 -0.07
C LEU A 226 -12.99 -2.89 -0.69
N ASN A 227 -13.93 -3.82 -0.71
CA ASN A 227 -15.30 -3.58 -1.19
C ASN A 227 -15.96 -2.42 -0.44
N THR A 228 -15.84 -2.40 0.88
CA THR A 228 -16.39 -1.33 1.74
C THR A 228 -15.74 0.01 1.42
N LEU A 229 -14.42 0.08 1.37
CA LEU A 229 -13.65 1.28 1.09
C LEU A 229 -14.02 1.87 -0.28
N PHE A 230 -13.93 1.06 -1.33
CA PHE A 230 -14.14 1.53 -2.70
C PHE A 230 -15.59 1.89 -2.99
N THR A 231 -16.55 1.14 -2.44
CA THR A 231 -17.98 1.49 -2.56
C THR A 231 -18.29 2.86 -1.91
N ALA A 232 -17.68 3.15 -0.76
CA ALA A 232 -17.84 4.45 -0.08
C ALA A 232 -17.34 5.64 -0.93
N HIS A 233 -16.43 5.39 -1.88
CA HIS A 233 -15.89 6.39 -2.80
C HIS A 233 -16.52 6.33 -4.21
N GLY A 234 -17.62 5.60 -4.40
CA GLY A 234 -18.34 5.54 -5.67
C GLY A 234 -17.69 4.65 -6.73
N TYR A 235 -16.95 3.63 -6.32
CA TYR A 235 -16.37 2.65 -7.24
C TYR A 235 -17.10 1.32 -7.19
N GLN A 236 -17.12 0.65 -8.35
CA GLN A 236 -17.32 -0.77 -8.43
C GLN A 236 -15.95 -1.45 -8.53
N ILE A 237 -15.65 -2.35 -7.61
CA ILE A 237 -14.38 -3.08 -7.57
C ILE A 237 -14.55 -4.50 -8.10
N THR A 238 -13.51 -5.02 -8.74
CA THR A 238 -13.37 -6.41 -9.19
C THR A 238 -12.00 -6.92 -8.74
N HIS A 239 -11.98 -8.00 -8.01
CA HIS A 239 -10.76 -8.70 -7.62
C HIS A 239 -10.36 -9.66 -8.74
N LEU A 240 -9.21 -9.42 -9.39
CA LEU A 240 -8.68 -10.31 -10.44
C LEU A 240 -8.03 -11.55 -9.83
N ASN A 241 -7.43 -11.38 -8.68
CA ASN A 241 -6.88 -12.42 -7.81
C ASN A 241 -6.62 -11.79 -6.42
N GLU A 242 -5.93 -12.51 -5.53
CA GLU A 242 -5.58 -12.05 -4.18
C GLU A 242 -4.64 -10.82 -4.11
N TRP A 243 -4.05 -10.40 -5.27
CA TRP A 243 -3.08 -9.30 -5.36
C TRP A 243 -3.54 -8.13 -6.19
N TYR A 244 -4.24 -8.40 -7.29
CA TYR A 244 -4.57 -7.39 -8.30
C TYR A 244 -6.06 -7.12 -8.35
N HIS A 245 -6.40 -5.84 -8.34
CA HIS A 245 -7.77 -5.36 -8.29
C HIS A 245 -7.99 -4.24 -9.29
N VAL A 246 -9.22 -4.17 -9.81
CA VAL A 246 -9.65 -3.10 -10.70
C VAL A 246 -10.87 -2.42 -10.09
N ALA A 247 -10.80 -1.11 -9.90
CA ALA A 247 -11.93 -0.31 -9.47
C ALA A 247 -12.35 0.66 -10.59
N MET A 248 -13.61 0.62 -10.96
CA MET A 248 -14.20 1.53 -11.96
C MET A 248 -14.99 2.61 -11.24
N LYS A 249 -14.63 3.88 -11.50
CA LYS A 249 -15.37 5.02 -10.97
C LYS A 249 -16.73 5.09 -11.65
N MET A 250 -17.79 4.88 -10.86
CA MET A 250 -19.14 4.89 -11.37
C MET A 250 -19.48 6.27 -11.93
N ARG A 251 -20.30 6.31 -12.98
CA ARG A 251 -20.87 7.56 -13.50
C ARG A 251 -21.98 7.99 -12.55
N ASP A 252 -22.00 9.28 -12.21
CA ASP A 252 -23.13 9.88 -11.49
C ASP A 252 -24.36 9.84 -12.37
#